data_ca28f665e82ccc1965dbd1180769db56
#
_entry.id   ca28f665e82ccc1965dbd1180769db56
#
_cell.length_a   1.000
_cell.length_b   1.000
_cell.length_c   1.000
_cell.angle_alpha   90.00
_cell.angle_beta   90.00
_cell.angle_gamma   90.00
#
_symmetry.space_group_name_H-M   'P 1'
#
loop_
_entity.id
_entity.type
_entity.pdbx_description
1 polymer ?
#
loop_
_entity_poly.entity_id
_entity_poly.type
_entity_poly.pdbx_seq_one_letter_code
_entity_poly.pdbx_strand_id
1 'polypeptide(L)'
;MEDQRPPLSWLDAFETWEPVLRLMLAGETERAAARPARVAGRISQYGWSLAHRGSLSATARTRVEDIQRALARGKVQEVAFRAEVRPDGRTTLGLVWPSPVVEPAVGYPDLGVLVLAEGSLPEPWLRRPDPAPEAVPAPSADPELLERTLRERLPDAVGATAEEIAAAEARLGVALSDELKALYRVARVDWRGDFEGADRVGDAVGCELSGLDDLYAVDAERRHSGWGHGAMRALSTAPDAAVQGLAGSPGWIGFGSNGGDEFAVDLNPGPGGHFGQVILVDHEQSLGAELVADSLTDFVLGRRREERGGRRGNTLPAVAKVGSGFLETIETAAHGALEVLSIGAWDGAPFSLAPLAGLPRLRTLTAAPGTLADPLEIAGFSGLEFLELGVRDWRVLLDARAVPRTLKAAAIKVRDQDHLPVAALANEILALWDRPQIAQTLIQGDLGPATTAR
;
A
#
# COMPACT_ATOMS: atom_id res chain seq x y z
N MET A 1 31.08 -4.22 -29.12
CA MET A 1 31.29 -3.42 -27.89
C MET A 1 30.69 -4.23 -26.73
N GLU A 2 31.53 -4.92 -25.96
CA GLU A 2 31.12 -5.68 -24.80
C GLU A 2 30.44 -4.74 -23.81
N ASP A 3 29.31 -5.18 -23.29
CA ASP A 3 28.51 -4.39 -22.35
C ASP A 3 29.33 -4.09 -21.09
N GLN A 4 29.85 -2.87 -20.95
CA GLN A 4 30.73 -2.43 -19.85
C GLN A 4 29.98 -2.27 -18.50
N ARG A 5 28.75 -2.75 -18.40
CA ARG A 5 27.99 -2.68 -17.14
C ARG A 5 28.57 -3.64 -16.09
N PRO A 6 28.72 -3.19 -14.83
CA PRO A 6 29.32 -4.01 -13.80
C PRO A 6 28.44 -5.26 -13.49
N PRO A 7 29.05 -6.43 -13.22
CA PRO A 7 28.30 -7.62 -12.82
C PRO A 7 27.74 -7.49 -11.40
N LEU A 8 26.71 -8.29 -11.05
CA LEU A 8 26.09 -8.25 -9.73
C LEU A 8 27.10 -8.52 -8.59
N SER A 9 28.05 -9.44 -8.80
CA SER A 9 29.12 -9.74 -7.85
C SER A 9 30.01 -8.53 -7.50
N TRP A 10 29.99 -7.48 -8.29
CA TRP A 10 30.70 -6.24 -7.99
C TRP A 10 30.11 -5.53 -6.77
N LEU A 11 28.83 -5.77 -6.45
CA LEU A 11 28.18 -5.22 -5.25
C LEU A 11 28.72 -5.83 -3.96
N ASP A 12 29.42 -6.96 -4.01
CA ASP A 12 30.05 -7.60 -2.85
C ASP A 12 31.40 -6.94 -2.46
N ALA A 13 31.88 -5.99 -3.26
CA ALA A 13 33.12 -5.26 -2.99
C ALA A 13 32.84 -3.97 -2.19
N PHE A 14 33.59 -3.72 -1.12
CA PHE A 14 33.43 -2.53 -0.27
C PHE A 14 33.61 -1.22 -1.05
N GLU A 15 34.56 -1.18 -1.98
CA GLU A 15 34.88 -0.02 -2.81
C GLU A 15 33.69 0.45 -3.66
N THR A 16 32.76 -0.44 -3.92
CA THR A 16 31.51 -0.09 -4.60
C THR A 16 30.65 0.86 -3.75
N TRP A 17 30.63 0.64 -2.48
CA TRP A 17 29.76 1.34 -1.53
C TRP A 17 30.44 2.53 -0.86
N GLU A 18 31.76 2.56 -0.81
CA GLU A 18 32.52 3.60 -0.12
C GLU A 18 32.07 5.03 -0.46
N PRO A 19 31.88 5.44 -1.75
CA PRO A 19 31.43 6.80 -2.08
C PRO A 19 30.02 7.12 -1.58
N VAL A 20 29.13 6.11 -1.55
CA VAL A 20 27.77 6.26 -1.04
C VAL A 20 27.78 6.42 0.48
N LEU A 21 28.56 5.60 1.17
CA LEU A 21 28.69 5.66 2.63
C LEU A 21 29.31 6.98 3.10
N ARG A 22 30.38 7.44 2.42
CA ARG A 22 31.00 8.76 2.72
C ARG A 22 30.01 9.92 2.55
N LEU A 23 29.17 9.88 1.51
CA LEU A 23 28.13 10.87 1.32
C LEU A 23 27.13 10.89 2.48
N MET A 24 26.65 9.71 2.89
CA MET A 24 25.67 9.60 3.96
C MET A 24 26.21 10.05 5.32
N LEU A 25 27.51 9.86 5.54
CA LEU A 25 28.20 10.25 6.76
C LEU A 25 28.57 11.75 6.79
N ALA A 26 28.65 12.43 5.66
CA ALA A 26 29.07 13.84 5.57
C ALA A 26 28.18 14.81 6.38
N GLY A 27 26.94 14.43 6.70
CA GLY A 27 26.03 15.19 7.56
C GLY A 27 26.09 14.85 9.06
N GLU A 28 26.88 13.83 9.45
CA GLU A 28 26.90 13.29 10.83
C GLU A 28 28.22 13.60 11.58
N THR A 29 29.12 14.36 10.98
CA THR A 29 30.52 14.53 11.41
C THR A 29 30.71 15.07 12.84
N GLU A 30 29.76 15.80 13.42
CA GLU A 30 29.90 16.29 14.80
C GLU A 30 29.43 15.28 15.88
N ARG A 31 28.59 14.32 15.52
CA ARG A 31 28.07 13.31 16.47
C ARG A 31 28.84 12.00 16.44
N ALA A 32 29.58 11.72 15.38
CA ALA A 32 30.25 10.44 15.13
C ALA A 32 31.58 10.28 15.91
N ALA A 33 32.11 11.31 16.55
CA ALA A 33 33.41 11.26 17.20
C ALA A 33 33.50 10.31 18.43
N ALA A 34 32.37 9.94 19.03
CA ALA A 34 32.37 9.16 20.28
C ALA A 34 31.54 7.87 20.22
N ARG A 35 30.75 7.64 19.14
CA ARG A 35 29.90 6.44 18.99
C ARG A 35 29.93 5.98 17.55
N PRO A 36 29.71 4.67 17.29
CA PRO A 36 29.58 4.17 15.93
C PRO A 36 28.45 4.92 15.19
N ALA A 37 28.75 5.41 13.99
CA ALA A 37 27.75 5.99 13.10
C ALA A 37 27.02 4.87 12.36
N ARG A 38 25.71 5.05 12.19
CA ARG A 38 24.88 4.07 11.48
C ARG A 38 24.16 4.77 10.32
N VAL A 39 24.30 4.22 9.13
CA VAL A 39 23.63 4.67 7.94
C VAL A 39 22.91 3.51 7.28
N ALA A 40 21.75 3.79 6.71
CA ALA A 40 20.95 2.80 5.99
C ALA A 40 20.32 3.43 4.75
N GLY A 41 20.10 2.62 3.72
CA GLY A 41 19.51 3.08 2.49
C GLY A 41 19.04 1.93 1.62
N ARG A 42 18.44 2.32 0.50
CA ARG A 42 17.93 1.41 -0.52
C ARG A 42 18.24 1.97 -1.89
N ILE A 43 18.64 1.11 -2.81
CA ILE A 43 18.84 1.44 -4.21
C ILE A 43 18.08 0.41 -5.04
N SER A 44 17.16 0.87 -5.90
CA SER A 44 16.42 0.06 -6.87
C SER A 44 16.89 0.35 -8.28
N GLN A 45 16.44 -0.44 -9.24
CA GLN A 45 16.76 -0.20 -10.67
C GLN A 45 16.36 1.20 -11.16
N TYR A 46 15.32 1.82 -10.55
CA TYR A 46 14.71 3.06 -11.04
C TYR A 46 14.78 4.23 -10.04
N GLY A 47 15.28 3.98 -8.84
CA GLY A 47 15.33 5.01 -7.80
C GLY A 47 16.22 4.62 -6.64
N TRP A 48 16.28 5.50 -5.66
CA TRP A 48 17.03 5.27 -4.44
C TRP A 48 16.45 6.08 -3.27
N SER A 49 16.67 5.57 -2.07
CA SER A 49 16.35 6.25 -0.81
C SER A 49 17.57 6.16 0.10
N LEU A 50 18.26 7.28 0.27
CA LEU A 50 19.48 7.40 1.07
C LEU A 50 19.25 8.45 2.14
N ALA A 51 19.57 8.14 3.40
CA ALA A 51 19.52 9.11 4.49
C ALA A 51 20.71 10.08 4.37
N HIS A 52 20.55 11.15 3.59
CA HIS A 52 21.56 12.18 3.46
C HIS A 52 20.93 13.57 3.42
N ARG A 53 21.71 14.58 3.78
CA ARG A 53 21.30 15.98 3.69
C ARG A 53 21.97 16.62 2.47
N GLY A 54 21.19 17.27 1.62
CA GLY A 54 21.68 17.99 0.44
C GLY A 54 21.65 17.16 -0.86
N SER A 55 22.31 17.65 -1.91
CA SER A 55 22.41 17.00 -3.21
C SER A 55 23.53 15.97 -3.25
N LEU A 56 23.36 14.90 -4.04
CA LEU A 56 24.42 13.93 -4.31
C LEU A 56 25.62 14.61 -4.96
N SER A 57 26.84 14.33 -4.46
CA SER A 57 28.06 14.65 -5.18
C SER A 57 28.11 13.91 -6.52
N ALA A 58 28.83 14.44 -7.51
CA ALA A 58 28.96 13.79 -8.82
C ALA A 58 29.45 12.33 -8.69
N THR A 59 30.46 12.09 -7.85
CA THR A 59 31.03 10.75 -7.59
C THR A 59 29.97 9.80 -6.99
N ALA A 60 29.22 10.24 -6.00
CA ALA A 60 28.20 9.41 -5.35
C ALA A 60 27.04 9.13 -6.32
N ARG A 61 26.63 10.10 -7.14
CA ARG A 61 25.61 9.92 -8.17
C ARG A 61 26.01 8.86 -9.19
N THR A 62 27.22 9.00 -9.77
CA THR A 62 27.75 8.00 -10.70
C THR A 62 27.75 6.62 -10.08
N ARG A 63 28.16 6.51 -8.80
CA ARG A 63 28.19 5.22 -8.11
C ARG A 63 26.81 4.63 -7.91
N VAL A 64 25.82 5.44 -7.54
CA VAL A 64 24.40 4.98 -7.43
C VAL A 64 23.91 4.47 -8.79
N GLU A 65 24.19 5.20 -9.87
CA GLU A 65 23.84 4.79 -11.24
C GLU A 65 24.53 3.48 -11.66
N ASP A 66 25.79 3.27 -11.24
CA ASP A 66 26.52 2.02 -11.48
C ASP A 66 25.86 0.84 -10.74
N ILE A 67 25.46 1.04 -9.47
CA ILE A 67 24.73 0.07 -8.69
C ILE A 67 23.39 -0.27 -9.35
N GLN A 68 22.63 0.73 -9.80
CA GLN A 68 21.37 0.53 -10.52
C GLN A 68 21.56 -0.30 -11.80
N ARG A 69 22.62 -0.02 -12.56
CA ARG A 69 22.97 -0.81 -13.75
C ARG A 69 23.33 -2.27 -13.41
N ALA A 70 24.05 -2.49 -12.31
CA ALA A 70 24.38 -3.84 -11.85
C ALA A 70 23.14 -4.62 -11.42
N LEU A 71 22.20 -3.97 -10.70
CA LEU A 71 20.92 -4.55 -10.32
C LEU A 71 20.08 -4.92 -11.56
N ALA A 72 19.97 -4.02 -12.53
CA ALA A 72 19.23 -4.27 -13.78
C ALA A 72 19.82 -5.45 -14.57
N ARG A 73 21.16 -5.55 -14.66
CA ARG A 73 21.84 -6.67 -15.30
C ARG A 73 21.58 -7.99 -14.59
N GLY A 74 21.60 -7.97 -13.26
CA GLY A 74 21.32 -9.14 -12.41
C GLY A 74 19.83 -9.49 -12.31
N LYS A 75 18.94 -8.69 -12.91
CA LYS A 75 17.47 -8.80 -12.78
C LYS A 75 17.01 -8.76 -11.33
N VAL A 76 17.72 -8.03 -10.48
CA VAL A 76 17.39 -7.79 -9.07
C VAL A 76 16.70 -6.44 -8.96
N GLN A 77 15.53 -6.40 -8.39
CA GLN A 77 14.70 -5.19 -8.28
C GLN A 77 15.38 -4.09 -7.47
N GLU A 78 15.93 -4.44 -6.32
CA GLU A 78 16.57 -3.51 -5.39
C GLU A 78 17.56 -4.21 -4.46
N VAL A 79 18.36 -3.42 -3.76
CA VAL A 79 19.15 -3.84 -2.61
C VAL A 79 18.96 -2.85 -1.48
N ALA A 80 18.64 -3.34 -0.30
CA ALA A 80 18.70 -2.57 0.92
C ALA A 80 20.05 -2.77 1.60
N PHE A 81 20.60 -1.72 2.20
CA PHE A 81 21.88 -1.81 2.89
C PHE A 81 21.89 -1.03 4.19
N ARG A 82 22.73 -1.49 5.10
CA ARG A 82 23.10 -0.77 6.32
C ARG A 82 24.58 -0.86 6.57
N ALA A 83 25.17 0.23 7.02
CA ALA A 83 26.53 0.23 7.47
C ALA A 83 26.65 0.75 8.91
N GLU A 84 27.48 0.09 9.70
CA GLU A 84 27.98 0.58 10.98
C GLU A 84 29.45 0.98 10.78
N VAL A 85 29.74 2.25 11.04
CA VAL A 85 31.08 2.83 10.91
C VAL A 85 31.59 3.20 12.29
N ARG A 86 32.68 2.57 12.70
CA ARG A 86 33.33 2.85 13.98
C ARG A 86 34.15 4.14 13.92
N PRO A 87 34.45 4.78 15.05
CA PRO A 87 35.28 5.99 15.08
C PRO A 87 36.66 5.83 14.42
N ASP A 88 37.23 4.62 14.40
CA ASP A 88 38.49 4.29 13.74
C ASP A 88 38.38 4.11 12.22
N GLY A 89 37.15 4.22 11.66
CA GLY A 89 36.87 4.03 10.23
C GLY A 89 36.49 2.61 9.84
N ARG A 90 36.69 1.63 10.70
CA ARG A 90 36.26 0.26 10.40
C ARG A 90 34.77 0.19 10.18
N THR A 91 34.37 -0.37 9.06
CA THR A 91 33.01 -0.38 8.60
C THR A 91 32.54 -1.81 8.38
N THR A 92 31.36 -2.11 8.91
CA THR A 92 30.61 -3.32 8.59
C THR A 92 29.38 -2.92 7.77
N LEU A 93 29.31 -3.41 6.55
CA LEU A 93 28.20 -3.18 5.62
C LEU A 93 27.43 -4.50 5.45
N GLY A 94 26.14 -4.46 5.75
CA GLY A 94 25.20 -5.55 5.47
C GLY A 94 24.33 -5.18 4.27
N LEU A 95 24.28 -6.06 3.28
CA LEU A 95 23.35 -5.98 2.16
C LEU A 95 22.21 -6.97 2.40
N VAL A 96 21.00 -6.54 2.17
CA VAL A 96 19.79 -7.37 2.22
C VAL A 96 19.20 -7.42 0.82
N TRP A 97 19.12 -8.62 0.28
CA TRP A 97 18.61 -8.86 -1.06
C TRP A 97 17.10 -9.06 -1.01
N PRO A 98 16.35 -8.53 -2.00
CA PRO A 98 14.91 -8.66 -2.05
C PRO A 98 14.51 -10.14 -2.12
N SER A 99 13.43 -10.43 -1.45
CA SER A 99 12.82 -11.75 -1.44
C SER A 99 11.32 -11.57 -1.71
N PRO A 100 10.67 -12.46 -2.49
CA PRO A 100 9.21 -12.40 -2.71
C PRO A 100 8.41 -12.63 -1.42
N VAL A 101 9.08 -12.99 -0.33
CA VAL A 101 8.48 -13.21 0.99
C VAL A 101 8.70 -12.05 1.95
N VAL A 102 9.31 -10.96 1.49
CA VAL A 102 9.61 -9.77 2.31
C VAL A 102 9.08 -8.54 1.61
N GLU A 103 8.15 -7.84 2.26
CA GLU A 103 7.82 -6.48 1.88
C GLU A 103 8.74 -5.49 2.62
N PRO A 104 9.16 -4.40 1.96
CA PRO A 104 9.80 -3.30 2.66
C PRO A 104 8.83 -2.71 3.66
N ALA A 105 9.25 -2.54 4.90
CA ALA A 105 8.41 -1.89 5.90
C ALA A 105 8.10 -0.46 5.46
N VAL A 106 6.84 -0.07 5.64
CA VAL A 106 6.39 1.30 5.42
C VAL A 106 6.87 2.14 6.60
N GLY A 107 7.87 2.96 6.38
CA GLY A 107 8.36 3.90 7.38
C GLY A 107 9.88 4.06 7.32
N TYR A 108 10.32 5.20 6.87
CA TYR A 108 11.70 5.64 6.91
C TYR A 108 11.91 6.43 8.21
N PRO A 109 13.00 6.26 8.97
CA PRO A 109 14.22 5.50 8.71
C PRO A 109 14.25 4.09 9.35
N ASP A 110 13.19 3.65 9.99
CA ASP A 110 13.15 2.40 10.71
C ASP A 110 12.87 1.26 9.72
N LEU A 111 13.91 0.55 9.32
CA LEU A 111 13.79 -0.65 8.49
C LEU A 111 13.17 -1.79 9.31
N GLY A 112 11.87 -1.72 9.53
CA GLY A 112 11.12 -2.89 9.93
C GLY A 112 11.23 -3.97 8.84
N VAL A 113 11.18 -5.22 9.21
CA VAL A 113 11.08 -6.34 8.27
C VAL A 113 9.66 -6.89 8.37
N LEU A 114 8.98 -6.94 7.25
CA LEU A 114 7.69 -7.58 7.09
C LEU A 114 7.88 -8.84 6.27
N VAL A 115 7.58 -9.99 6.85
CA VAL A 115 7.66 -11.29 6.19
C VAL A 115 6.27 -11.87 5.96
N LEU A 116 6.08 -12.56 4.83
CA LEU A 116 4.80 -13.01 4.34
C LEU A 116 4.73 -14.53 4.18
N ALA A 117 3.59 -15.12 4.53
CA ALA A 117 3.23 -16.45 4.11
C ALA A 117 2.92 -16.47 2.59
N GLU A 118 2.95 -17.66 1.98
CA GLU A 118 2.76 -17.80 0.54
C GLU A 118 1.38 -17.32 0.06
N GLY A 119 1.37 -16.47 -0.98
CA GLY A 119 0.14 -16.00 -1.62
C GLY A 119 -0.81 -15.27 -0.69
N SER A 120 -0.33 -14.83 0.49
CA SER A 120 -1.19 -14.17 1.47
C SER A 120 -1.52 -12.75 1.05
N LEU A 121 -2.78 -12.38 1.23
CA LEU A 121 -3.30 -11.02 1.08
C LEU A 121 -4.01 -10.64 2.39
N PRO A 122 -3.96 -9.35 2.80
CA PRO A 122 -4.72 -8.89 3.95
C PRO A 122 -6.23 -8.95 3.66
N GLU A 123 -7.02 -9.18 4.69
CA GLU A 123 -8.48 -9.38 4.58
C GLU A 123 -9.20 -8.34 3.72
N PRO A 124 -8.91 -7.03 3.82
CA PRO A 124 -9.60 -6.04 3.00
C PRO A 124 -9.52 -6.27 1.48
N TRP A 125 -8.45 -6.91 1.00
CA TRP A 125 -8.28 -7.25 -0.42
C TRP A 125 -8.95 -8.58 -0.82
N LEU A 126 -9.26 -9.43 0.15
CA LEU A 126 -9.97 -10.69 -0.08
C LEU A 126 -11.48 -10.51 -0.07
N ARG A 127 -11.95 -9.37 0.42
CA ARG A 127 -13.37 -9.08 0.55
C ARG A 127 -14.02 -8.91 -0.81
N ARG A 128 -15.07 -9.66 -1.04
CA ARG A 128 -15.90 -9.57 -2.24
C ARG A 128 -17.10 -8.69 -2.00
N PRO A 129 -17.65 -8.06 -3.05
CA PRO A 129 -18.89 -7.30 -2.93
C PRO A 129 -20.04 -8.22 -2.49
N ASP A 130 -20.86 -7.71 -1.58
CA ASP A 130 -22.13 -8.34 -1.27
C ASP A 130 -23.04 -8.27 -2.50
N PRO A 131 -23.77 -9.34 -2.85
CA PRO A 131 -24.71 -9.30 -3.95
C PRO A 131 -25.80 -8.22 -3.73
N ALA A 132 -26.08 -7.42 -4.74
CA ALA A 132 -27.15 -6.43 -4.72
C ALA A 132 -28.16 -6.66 -5.86
N PRO A 133 -28.84 -7.82 -5.92
CA PRO A 133 -29.69 -8.20 -7.04
C PRO A 133 -30.94 -7.31 -7.20
N GLU A 134 -31.32 -6.61 -6.15
CA GLU A 134 -32.48 -5.70 -6.14
C GLU A 134 -32.10 -4.25 -6.41
N ALA A 135 -30.81 -3.96 -6.63
CA ALA A 135 -30.35 -2.62 -6.94
C ALA A 135 -30.92 -2.16 -8.29
N VAL A 136 -31.55 -1.01 -8.28
CA VAL A 136 -32.14 -0.37 -9.46
C VAL A 136 -31.44 0.94 -9.77
N PRO A 137 -31.49 1.41 -11.04
CA PRO A 137 -31.01 2.74 -11.38
C PRO A 137 -31.69 3.84 -10.56
N ALA A 138 -30.98 4.94 -10.34
CA ALA A 138 -31.56 6.10 -9.68
C ALA A 138 -32.78 6.67 -10.47
N PRO A 139 -33.73 7.30 -9.79
CA PRO A 139 -34.82 8.00 -10.49
C PRO A 139 -34.37 9.08 -11.47
N SER A 140 -33.16 9.58 -11.31
CA SER A 140 -32.52 10.57 -12.21
C SER A 140 -31.78 9.93 -13.38
N ALA A 141 -31.62 8.60 -13.40
CA ALA A 141 -30.99 7.90 -14.51
C ALA A 141 -31.86 7.97 -15.76
N ASP A 142 -31.35 8.63 -16.80
CA ASP A 142 -32.06 8.84 -18.06
C ASP A 142 -31.09 8.74 -19.24
N PRO A 143 -30.90 7.52 -19.79
CA PRO A 143 -29.98 7.30 -20.92
C PRO A 143 -30.33 8.12 -22.16
N GLU A 144 -31.63 8.42 -22.39
CA GLU A 144 -32.07 9.21 -23.55
C GLU A 144 -31.74 10.71 -23.38
N LEU A 145 -31.93 11.24 -22.17
CA LEU A 145 -31.53 12.61 -21.83
C LEU A 145 -30.02 12.75 -21.91
N LEU A 146 -29.29 11.79 -21.38
CA LEU A 146 -27.82 11.75 -21.42
C LEU A 146 -27.31 11.78 -22.88
N GLU A 147 -27.84 10.88 -23.72
CA GLU A 147 -27.45 10.79 -25.13
C GLU A 147 -27.79 12.09 -25.88
N ARG A 148 -28.97 12.65 -25.69
CA ARG A 148 -29.37 13.92 -26.28
C ARG A 148 -28.46 15.08 -25.84
N THR A 149 -28.17 15.18 -24.54
CA THR A 149 -27.30 16.22 -24.00
C THR A 149 -25.90 16.15 -24.59
N LEU A 150 -25.36 14.95 -24.68
CA LEU A 150 -24.01 14.74 -25.25
C LEU A 150 -23.97 15.06 -26.75
N ARG A 151 -25.05 14.70 -27.52
CA ARG A 151 -25.13 15.06 -28.96
C ARG A 151 -25.23 16.56 -29.16
N GLU A 152 -25.91 17.29 -28.25
CA GLU A 152 -25.96 18.76 -28.29
C GLU A 152 -24.58 19.39 -27.99
N ARG A 153 -23.83 18.83 -27.07
CA ARG A 153 -22.48 19.32 -26.74
C ARG A 153 -21.41 18.90 -27.76
N LEU A 154 -21.63 17.76 -28.41
CA LEU A 154 -20.67 17.09 -29.32
C LEU A 154 -21.40 16.75 -30.65
N PRO A 155 -21.82 17.72 -31.46
CA PRO A 155 -22.67 17.48 -32.64
C PRO A 155 -21.98 16.63 -33.72
N ASP A 156 -20.66 16.69 -33.82
CA ASP A 156 -19.88 15.98 -34.82
C ASP A 156 -19.23 14.67 -34.29
N ALA A 157 -19.51 14.28 -33.03
CA ALA A 157 -18.93 13.12 -32.45
C ALA A 157 -19.48 11.81 -33.07
N VAL A 158 -18.59 10.87 -33.32
CA VAL A 158 -18.91 9.52 -33.78
C VAL A 158 -18.65 8.56 -32.63
N GLY A 159 -19.72 8.02 -32.06
CA GLY A 159 -19.65 7.09 -30.95
C GLY A 159 -19.30 5.65 -31.37
N ALA A 160 -19.32 4.76 -30.39
CA ALA A 160 -19.11 3.34 -30.59
C ALA A 160 -20.38 2.67 -31.14
N THR A 161 -20.18 1.63 -31.96
CA THR A 161 -21.25 0.77 -32.47
C THR A 161 -21.75 -0.19 -31.38
N ALA A 162 -22.91 -0.80 -31.62
CA ALA A 162 -23.45 -1.81 -30.71
C ALA A 162 -22.51 -3.04 -30.58
N GLU A 163 -21.81 -3.40 -31.65
CA GLU A 163 -20.84 -4.51 -31.69
C GLU A 163 -19.61 -4.19 -30.86
N GLU A 164 -19.10 -2.96 -30.92
CA GLU A 164 -17.95 -2.51 -30.11
C GLU A 164 -18.33 -2.51 -28.62
N ILE A 165 -19.53 -2.03 -28.27
CA ILE A 165 -20.03 -2.06 -26.88
C ILE A 165 -20.17 -3.51 -26.39
N ALA A 166 -20.75 -4.40 -27.20
CA ALA A 166 -20.88 -5.82 -26.85
C ALA A 166 -19.52 -6.51 -26.69
N ALA A 167 -18.53 -6.12 -27.50
CA ALA A 167 -17.15 -6.64 -27.35
C ALA A 167 -16.51 -6.17 -26.05
N ALA A 168 -16.75 -4.91 -25.62
CA ALA A 168 -16.28 -4.41 -24.34
C ALA A 168 -16.94 -5.13 -23.15
N GLU A 169 -18.26 -5.39 -23.20
CA GLU A 169 -18.99 -6.18 -22.20
C GLU A 169 -18.42 -7.61 -22.11
N ALA A 170 -18.17 -8.24 -23.25
CA ALA A 170 -17.57 -9.59 -23.28
C ALA A 170 -16.17 -9.63 -22.69
N ARG A 171 -15.35 -8.60 -22.95
CA ARG A 171 -13.99 -8.46 -22.39
C ARG A 171 -14.01 -8.23 -20.88
N LEU A 172 -14.94 -7.41 -20.40
CA LEU A 172 -15.10 -7.08 -18.97
C LEU A 172 -15.77 -8.23 -18.20
N GLY A 173 -16.52 -9.09 -18.88
CA GLY A 173 -17.30 -10.16 -18.26
C GLY A 173 -18.55 -9.66 -17.52
N VAL A 174 -18.98 -8.40 -17.75
CA VAL A 174 -20.15 -7.78 -17.11
C VAL A 174 -20.94 -6.99 -18.14
N ALA A 175 -22.27 -6.89 -17.96
CA ALA A 175 -23.12 -5.99 -18.73
C ALA A 175 -22.94 -4.55 -18.22
N LEU A 176 -22.71 -3.62 -19.12
CA LEU A 176 -22.62 -2.20 -18.79
C LEU A 176 -24.03 -1.64 -18.50
N SER A 177 -24.11 -0.60 -17.66
CA SER A 177 -25.35 0.13 -17.44
C SER A 177 -25.84 0.80 -18.73
N ASP A 178 -27.17 1.02 -18.86
CA ASP A 178 -27.72 1.64 -20.07
C ASP A 178 -27.21 3.06 -20.27
N GLU A 179 -26.93 3.81 -19.19
CA GLU A 179 -26.33 5.14 -19.26
C GLU A 179 -24.88 5.08 -19.76
N LEU A 180 -24.05 4.11 -19.31
CA LEU A 180 -22.70 3.98 -19.78
C LEU A 180 -22.67 3.59 -21.28
N LYS A 181 -23.62 2.75 -21.73
CA LYS A 181 -23.80 2.47 -23.15
C LYS A 181 -24.23 3.72 -23.92
N ALA A 182 -25.13 4.54 -23.35
CA ALA A 182 -25.57 5.79 -23.97
C ALA A 182 -24.41 6.79 -24.12
N LEU A 183 -23.55 6.91 -23.11
CA LEU A 183 -22.33 7.71 -23.16
C LEU A 183 -21.46 7.31 -24.36
N TYR A 184 -21.12 6.02 -24.49
CA TYR A 184 -20.23 5.55 -25.55
C TYR A 184 -20.87 5.51 -26.94
N ARG A 185 -22.20 5.49 -27.05
CA ARG A 185 -22.89 5.69 -28.36
C ARG A 185 -22.71 7.10 -28.92
N VAL A 186 -22.26 8.05 -28.11
CA VAL A 186 -21.99 9.43 -28.57
C VAL A 186 -20.51 9.76 -28.46
N ALA A 187 -19.88 9.44 -27.35
CA ALA A 187 -18.55 9.87 -27.01
C ALA A 187 -17.52 8.78 -27.35
N ARG A 188 -16.55 9.13 -28.17
CA ARG A 188 -15.38 8.32 -28.47
C ARG A 188 -14.13 9.18 -28.27
N VAL A 189 -13.10 8.62 -27.63
CA VAL A 189 -11.82 9.30 -27.41
C VAL A 189 -10.67 8.52 -28.00
N ASP A 190 -9.70 9.24 -28.52
CA ASP A 190 -8.40 8.73 -28.95
C ASP A 190 -7.32 9.70 -28.47
N TRP A 191 -6.88 9.49 -27.23
CA TRP A 191 -5.83 10.32 -26.61
C TRP A 191 -4.48 10.29 -27.32
N ARG A 192 -4.25 9.32 -28.21
CA ARG A 192 -2.99 9.17 -28.95
C ARG A 192 -3.05 9.80 -30.33
N GLY A 193 -4.20 9.72 -30.99
CA GLY A 193 -4.39 10.22 -32.36
C GLY A 193 -5.04 11.60 -32.44
N ASP A 194 -5.96 11.90 -31.51
CA ASP A 194 -6.72 13.19 -31.49
C ASP A 194 -6.85 13.70 -30.05
N PHE A 195 -5.80 14.30 -29.52
CA PHE A 195 -5.81 14.86 -28.17
C PHE A 195 -6.83 15.98 -27.99
N GLU A 196 -6.95 16.90 -28.96
CA GLU A 196 -7.90 18.03 -28.88
C GLU A 196 -9.35 17.56 -28.94
N GLY A 197 -9.64 16.51 -29.71
CA GLY A 197 -10.95 15.87 -29.73
C GLY A 197 -11.27 15.18 -28.42
N ALA A 198 -10.31 14.45 -27.85
CA ALA A 198 -10.45 13.80 -26.56
C ALA A 198 -10.68 14.81 -25.41
N ASP A 199 -9.97 15.94 -25.41
CA ASP A 199 -10.12 17.01 -24.43
C ASP A 199 -11.53 17.63 -24.50
N ARG A 200 -12.03 17.92 -25.73
CA ARG A 200 -13.42 18.40 -25.92
C ARG A 200 -14.48 17.42 -25.44
N VAL A 201 -14.25 16.12 -25.63
CA VAL A 201 -15.14 15.08 -25.09
C VAL A 201 -15.06 15.09 -23.57
N GLY A 202 -13.87 15.22 -22.99
CA GLY A 202 -13.66 15.35 -21.55
C GLY A 202 -14.43 16.52 -20.95
N ASP A 203 -14.38 17.69 -21.57
CA ASP A 203 -15.15 18.88 -21.16
C ASP A 203 -16.66 18.63 -21.23
N ALA A 204 -17.13 17.94 -22.27
CA ALA A 204 -18.55 17.65 -22.44
C ALA A 204 -19.08 16.64 -21.42
N VAL A 205 -18.26 15.67 -20.99
CA VAL A 205 -18.60 14.63 -20.02
C VAL A 205 -18.36 15.10 -18.58
N GLY A 206 -17.34 15.92 -18.35
CA GLY A 206 -16.93 16.43 -17.05
C GLY A 206 -15.80 15.62 -16.39
N CYS A 207 -15.07 14.84 -17.17
CA CYS A 207 -13.86 14.13 -16.78
C CYS A 207 -13.01 13.74 -18.01
N GLU A 208 -11.76 13.41 -17.82
CA GLU A 208 -10.92 12.77 -18.85
C GLU A 208 -11.49 11.38 -19.14
N LEU A 209 -12.30 11.27 -20.23
CA LEU A 209 -12.98 10.02 -20.56
C LEU A 209 -11.98 8.95 -21.03
N SER A 210 -12.12 7.72 -20.55
CA SER A 210 -11.38 6.56 -21.05
C SER A 210 -11.97 6.06 -22.36
N GLY A 211 -11.13 5.53 -23.25
CA GLY A 211 -11.62 4.81 -24.44
C GLY A 211 -12.43 3.57 -24.05
N LEU A 212 -13.38 3.18 -24.90
CA LEU A 212 -14.21 1.98 -24.65
C LEU A 212 -13.35 0.72 -24.47
N ASP A 213 -12.24 0.60 -25.22
CA ASP A 213 -11.30 -0.51 -25.13
C ASP A 213 -10.43 -0.44 -23.87
N ASP A 214 -10.31 0.74 -23.26
CA ASP A 214 -9.54 0.99 -22.06
C ASP A 214 -10.37 0.85 -20.76
N LEU A 215 -11.67 0.58 -20.85
CA LEU A 215 -12.50 0.29 -19.68
C LEU A 215 -11.98 -0.91 -18.92
N TYR A 216 -12.02 -0.86 -17.60
CA TYR A 216 -11.59 -1.95 -16.75
C TYR A 216 -12.35 -1.98 -15.42
N ALA A 217 -12.35 -3.13 -14.78
CA ALA A 217 -12.83 -3.25 -13.41
C ALA A 217 -11.80 -2.68 -12.44
N VAL A 218 -12.22 -1.79 -11.55
CA VAL A 218 -11.42 -1.27 -10.43
C VAL A 218 -11.49 -2.31 -9.30
N ASP A 219 -10.85 -3.45 -9.52
CA ASP A 219 -10.83 -4.55 -8.56
C ASP A 219 -9.78 -4.34 -7.45
N ALA A 220 -9.84 -5.17 -6.42
CA ALA A 220 -8.94 -5.07 -5.29
C ALA A 220 -7.46 -5.34 -5.68
N GLU A 221 -7.20 -6.21 -6.66
CA GLU A 221 -5.84 -6.56 -7.08
C GLU A 221 -5.11 -5.34 -7.65
N ARG A 222 -5.78 -4.51 -8.43
CA ARG A 222 -5.21 -3.27 -9.01
C ARG A 222 -4.92 -2.20 -7.97
N ARG A 223 -5.62 -2.22 -6.84
CA ARG A 223 -5.48 -1.25 -5.75
C ARG A 223 -4.60 -1.76 -4.60
N HIS A 224 -3.95 -2.91 -4.79
CA HIS A 224 -3.14 -3.50 -3.74
C HIS A 224 -2.00 -2.56 -3.33
N SER A 225 -2.03 -2.14 -2.07
CA SER A 225 -0.92 -1.51 -1.37
C SER A 225 -0.32 -2.51 -0.39
N GLY A 226 0.93 -2.30 0.02
CA GLY A 226 1.65 -3.24 0.87
C GLY A 226 0.86 -3.76 2.09
N TRP A 227 1.20 -4.95 2.54
CA TRP A 227 0.54 -5.68 3.63
C TRP A 227 0.32 -4.83 4.89
N GLY A 228 1.37 -4.09 5.31
CA GLY A 228 1.31 -3.27 6.51
C GLY A 228 0.22 -2.20 6.44
N HIS A 229 -0.04 -1.63 5.25
CA HIS A 229 -1.12 -0.66 5.06
C HIS A 229 -2.49 -1.35 5.17
N GLY A 230 -2.69 -2.45 4.45
CA GLY A 230 -3.95 -3.19 4.45
C GLY A 230 -4.30 -3.79 5.81
N ALA A 231 -3.32 -4.35 6.50
CA ALA A 231 -3.50 -4.93 7.82
C ALA A 231 -4.06 -3.93 8.85
N MET A 232 -3.69 -2.65 8.73
CA MET A 232 -4.10 -1.58 9.66
C MET A 232 -5.46 -0.96 9.33
N ARG A 233 -6.17 -1.47 8.34
CA ARG A 233 -7.47 -0.96 7.88
C ARG A 233 -8.58 -1.97 8.15
N ALA A 234 -9.75 -1.47 8.50
CA ALA A 234 -10.98 -2.24 8.54
C ALA A 234 -12.01 -1.56 7.65
N LEU A 235 -12.69 -2.35 6.85
CA LEU A 235 -13.77 -1.91 5.98
C LEU A 235 -15.09 -2.50 6.45
N SER A 236 -16.11 -1.69 6.49
CA SER A 236 -17.48 -2.15 6.76
C SER A 236 -18.45 -1.39 5.85
N THR A 237 -19.45 -2.06 5.37
CA THR A 237 -20.58 -1.43 4.68
C THR A 237 -21.62 -1.07 5.73
N ALA A 238 -21.93 0.21 5.92
CA ALA A 238 -23.01 0.62 6.79
C ALA A 238 -24.36 0.22 6.17
N PRO A 239 -25.43 -0.01 6.99
CA PRO A 239 -26.73 -0.44 6.48
C PRO A 239 -27.39 0.55 5.48
N ASP A 240 -26.98 1.81 5.51
CA ASP A 240 -27.44 2.89 4.65
C ASP A 240 -26.36 3.40 3.68
N ALA A 241 -25.25 2.71 3.58
CA ALA A 241 -24.16 3.11 2.70
C ALA A 241 -24.56 3.00 1.23
N ALA A 242 -24.31 4.06 0.47
CA ALA A 242 -24.53 4.05 -0.99
C ALA A 242 -23.46 3.23 -1.72
N VAL A 243 -22.22 3.23 -1.22
CA VAL A 243 -21.10 2.48 -1.78
C VAL A 243 -20.67 1.41 -0.77
N GLN A 244 -20.38 0.21 -1.23
CA GLN A 244 -19.87 -0.84 -0.37
C GLN A 244 -18.46 -0.52 0.13
N GLY A 245 -18.17 -0.85 1.39
CA GLY A 245 -16.82 -0.72 1.98
C GLY A 245 -15.91 -1.83 1.46
N LEU A 246 -15.25 -1.59 0.33
CA LEU A 246 -14.39 -2.55 -0.38
C LEU A 246 -13.04 -1.92 -0.73
N ALA A 247 -12.01 -2.75 -0.90
CA ALA A 247 -10.77 -2.30 -1.51
C ALA A 247 -10.96 -1.99 -3.00
N GLY A 248 -11.79 -2.79 -3.67
CA GLY A 248 -12.19 -2.65 -5.06
C GLY A 248 -13.30 -3.65 -5.37
N SER A 249 -13.93 -3.53 -6.54
CA SER A 249 -15.02 -4.40 -6.95
C SER A 249 -14.93 -4.71 -8.44
N PRO A 250 -15.16 -5.95 -8.87
CA PRO A 250 -15.31 -6.25 -10.29
C PRO A 250 -16.51 -5.54 -10.93
N GLY A 251 -17.43 -5.00 -10.12
CA GLY A 251 -18.56 -4.19 -10.57
C GLY A 251 -18.28 -2.68 -10.59
N TRP A 252 -17.10 -2.22 -10.21
CA TRP A 252 -16.69 -0.83 -10.37
C TRP A 252 -16.01 -0.66 -11.72
N ILE A 253 -16.70 -0.13 -12.71
CA ILE A 253 -16.16 0.01 -14.06
C ILE A 253 -15.60 1.41 -14.24
N GLY A 254 -14.27 1.51 -14.24
CA GLY A 254 -13.54 2.76 -14.46
C GLY A 254 -13.77 3.28 -15.87
N PHE A 255 -14.28 4.54 -15.98
CA PHE A 255 -14.61 5.14 -17.27
C PHE A 255 -13.93 6.50 -17.50
N GLY A 256 -13.29 7.06 -16.51
CA GLY A 256 -12.59 8.34 -16.67
C GLY A 256 -11.78 8.75 -15.45
N SER A 257 -11.09 9.87 -15.54
CA SER A 257 -10.25 10.43 -14.46
C SER A 257 -10.37 11.96 -14.37
N ASN A 258 -9.84 12.50 -13.26
CA ASN A 258 -9.64 13.95 -13.10
C ASN A 258 -8.14 14.34 -13.15
N GLY A 259 -7.29 13.45 -13.71
CA GLY A 259 -5.84 13.60 -13.73
C GLY A 259 -5.11 12.93 -12.55
N GLY A 260 -5.83 12.35 -11.60
CA GLY A 260 -5.30 11.60 -10.45
C GLY A 260 -6.26 10.51 -10.01
N ASP A 261 -7.48 10.90 -9.63
CA ASP A 261 -8.50 9.97 -9.20
C ASP A 261 -9.29 9.38 -10.37
N GLU A 262 -9.89 8.23 -10.16
CA GLU A 262 -10.67 7.51 -11.16
C GLU A 262 -12.17 7.67 -10.90
N PHE A 263 -12.95 7.94 -11.95
CA PHE A 263 -14.40 7.84 -11.92
C PHE A 263 -14.83 6.45 -12.41
N ALA A 264 -15.67 5.80 -11.62
CA ALA A 264 -16.23 4.50 -11.99
C ALA A 264 -17.75 4.49 -11.89
N VAL A 265 -18.37 3.68 -12.74
CA VAL A 265 -19.76 3.31 -12.60
C VAL A 265 -19.85 2.10 -11.67
N ASP A 266 -20.66 2.19 -10.62
CA ASP A 266 -20.85 1.13 -9.63
C ASP A 266 -22.05 0.25 -9.99
N LEU A 267 -21.75 -1.00 -10.38
CA LEU A 267 -22.75 -2.02 -10.70
C LEU A 267 -23.12 -2.89 -9.50
N ASN A 268 -22.43 -2.71 -8.37
CA ASN A 268 -22.67 -3.41 -7.10
C ASN A 268 -22.77 -2.41 -5.94
N PRO A 269 -23.79 -1.54 -5.93
CA PRO A 269 -23.90 -0.49 -4.93
C PRO A 269 -24.11 -1.06 -3.53
N GLY A 270 -23.90 -0.21 -2.52
CA GLY A 270 -24.29 -0.50 -1.15
C GLY A 270 -25.83 -0.48 -0.98
N PRO A 271 -26.33 -0.85 0.23
CA PRO A 271 -27.76 -0.94 0.50
C PRO A 271 -28.57 0.36 0.27
N GLY A 272 -27.92 1.52 0.41
CA GLY A 272 -28.49 2.84 0.16
C GLY A 272 -28.11 3.45 -1.18
N GLY A 273 -27.51 2.69 -2.08
CA GLY A 273 -27.03 3.14 -3.39
C GLY A 273 -27.93 2.75 -4.56
N HIS A 274 -27.51 3.15 -5.76
CA HIS A 274 -28.23 2.90 -7.01
C HIS A 274 -27.34 2.16 -8.01
N PHE A 275 -27.92 1.23 -8.77
CA PHE A 275 -27.22 0.57 -9.87
C PHE A 275 -26.79 1.60 -10.93
N GLY A 276 -25.53 1.63 -11.28
CA GLY A 276 -25.01 2.58 -12.26
C GLY A 276 -24.68 3.96 -11.70
N GLN A 277 -24.69 4.15 -10.37
CA GLN A 277 -24.21 5.38 -9.73
C GLN A 277 -22.75 5.65 -10.06
N VAL A 278 -22.31 6.90 -9.97
CA VAL A 278 -20.92 7.29 -10.22
C VAL A 278 -20.18 7.46 -8.90
N ILE A 279 -19.06 6.79 -8.79
CA ILE A 279 -18.14 6.84 -7.63
C ILE A 279 -16.79 7.41 -8.04
N LEU A 280 -16.10 8.01 -7.07
CA LEU A 280 -14.71 8.43 -7.16
C LEU A 280 -13.85 7.43 -6.38
N VAL A 281 -12.83 6.94 -7.05
CA VAL A 281 -11.79 6.09 -6.47
C VAL A 281 -10.53 6.94 -6.34
N ASP A 282 -10.26 7.38 -5.12
CA ASP A 282 -9.13 8.24 -4.78
C ASP A 282 -7.81 7.46 -4.94
N HIS A 283 -6.84 8.01 -5.65
CA HIS A 283 -5.53 7.40 -5.90
C HIS A 283 -4.62 7.40 -4.65
N GLU A 284 -4.85 8.30 -3.70
CA GLU A 284 -4.12 8.34 -2.43
C GLU A 284 -4.71 7.39 -1.38
N GLN A 285 -5.93 6.91 -1.58
CA GLN A 285 -6.60 5.96 -0.71
C GLN A 285 -6.70 4.59 -1.37
N SER A 286 -6.04 3.60 -0.78
CA SER A 286 -6.06 2.21 -1.30
C SER A 286 -7.39 1.49 -1.04
N LEU A 287 -8.31 2.08 -0.30
CA LEU A 287 -9.52 1.45 0.21
C LEU A 287 -10.71 2.39 0.12
N GLY A 288 -11.88 1.83 -0.25
CA GLY A 288 -13.11 2.59 -0.37
C GLY A 288 -13.23 3.35 -1.68
N ALA A 289 -14.40 3.93 -1.87
CA ALA A 289 -14.71 4.89 -2.90
C ALA A 289 -15.82 5.82 -2.40
N GLU A 290 -15.95 7.00 -3.01
CA GLU A 290 -16.93 8.01 -2.62
C GLU A 290 -18.01 8.13 -3.67
N LEU A 291 -19.27 8.30 -3.24
CA LEU A 291 -20.38 8.56 -4.15
C LEU A 291 -20.30 10.00 -4.68
N VAL A 292 -20.21 10.15 -6.00
CA VAL A 292 -20.14 11.44 -6.68
C VAL A 292 -21.52 11.87 -7.21
N ALA A 293 -22.25 10.94 -7.84
CA ALA A 293 -23.57 11.20 -8.40
C ALA A 293 -24.43 9.94 -8.35
N ASP A 294 -25.75 10.09 -8.21
CA ASP A 294 -26.69 8.98 -8.15
C ASP A 294 -26.87 8.28 -9.50
N SER A 295 -26.51 8.95 -10.61
CA SER A 295 -26.54 8.43 -11.97
C SER A 295 -25.44 9.07 -12.84
N LEU A 296 -25.13 8.45 -13.97
CA LEU A 296 -24.21 9.04 -14.95
C LEU A 296 -24.85 10.28 -15.63
N THR A 297 -26.17 10.31 -15.80
CA THR A 297 -26.89 11.51 -16.24
C THR A 297 -26.65 12.67 -15.29
N ASP A 298 -26.80 12.48 -13.99
CA ASP A 298 -26.54 13.55 -13.00
C ASP A 298 -25.07 14.00 -13.05
N PHE A 299 -24.14 13.07 -13.18
CA PHE A 299 -22.72 13.39 -13.30
C PHE A 299 -22.43 14.32 -14.48
N VAL A 300 -22.91 13.97 -15.66
CA VAL A 300 -22.72 14.75 -16.91
C VAL A 300 -23.44 16.09 -16.86
N LEU A 301 -24.58 16.15 -16.17
CA LEU A 301 -25.33 17.42 -15.97
C LEU A 301 -24.72 18.28 -14.85
N GLY A 302 -23.63 17.87 -14.23
CA GLY A 302 -22.99 18.60 -13.13
C GLY A 302 -23.77 18.59 -11.80
N ARG A 303 -24.72 17.68 -11.65
CA ARG A 303 -25.52 17.49 -10.42
C ARG A 303 -24.78 16.55 -9.47
N ARG A 304 -23.62 16.98 -9.00
CA ARG A 304 -22.82 16.19 -8.07
C ARG A 304 -23.42 16.26 -6.66
N ARG A 305 -23.32 15.17 -5.91
CA ARG A 305 -23.65 15.20 -4.48
C ARG A 305 -22.61 16.07 -3.75
N GLU A 306 -23.10 17.02 -2.95
CA GLU A 306 -22.23 17.68 -1.96
C GLU A 306 -21.80 16.62 -0.93
N GLU A 307 -20.52 16.63 -0.57
CA GLU A 307 -19.98 15.82 0.53
C GLU A 307 -20.87 16.04 1.78
N ARG A 308 -21.79 15.16 2.01
CA ARG A 308 -22.40 15.05 3.32
C ARG A 308 -21.38 14.32 4.16
N GLY A 309 -20.60 15.07 4.93
CA GLY A 309 -19.71 14.51 5.94
C GLY A 309 -20.43 13.38 6.66
N GLY A 310 -19.96 12.15 6.42
CA GLY A 310 -20.68 10.95 6.84
C GLY A 310 -21.04 11.08 8.31
N ARG A 311 -22.33 11.05 8.64
CA ARG A 311 -22.77 10.83 10.00
C ARG A 311 -22.13 9.52 10.44
N ARG A 312 -21.07 9.62 11.23
CA ARG A 312 -20.52 8.48 11.97
C ARG A 312 -21.69 7.98 12.81
N GLY A 313 -22.34 6.94 12.33
CA GLY A 313 -23.32 6.21 13.11
C GLY A 313 -22.65 5.78 14.43
N ASN A 314 -23.43 5.52 15.46
CA ASN A 314 -22.98 5.06 16.77
C ASN A 314 -22.41 3.62 16.72
N THR A 315 -21.65 3.29 15.67
CA THR A 315 -20.97 2.02 15.45
C THR A 315 -19.62 2.06 16.17
N LEU A 316 -19.37 1.03 16.97
CA LEU A 316 -18.08 0.86 17.65
C LEU A 316 -16.95 0.76 16.59
N PRO A 317 -15.84 1.47 16.79
CA PRO A 317 -14.79 1.54 15.78
C PRO A 317 -14.08 0.18 15.63
N ALA A 318 -14.03 -0.34 14.41
CA ALA A 318 -13.32 -1.59 14.11
C ALA A 318 -11.79 -1.47 14.24
N VAL A 319 -11.26 -0.25 14.27
CA VAL A 319 -9.85 0.06 14.47
C VAL A 319 -9.67 0.88 15.74
N ALA A 320 -8.85 0.40 16.66
CA ALA A 320 -8.51 1.10 17.88
C ALA A 320 -7.00 1.33 18.01
N LYS A 321 -6.65 2.47 18.61
CA LYS A 321 -5.28 2.80 18.99
C LYS A 321 -5.24 3.03 20.51
N VAL A 322 -4.27 2.37 21.17
CA VAL A 322 -4.01 2.48 22.61
C VAL A 322 -2.60 3.01 22.83
N GLY A 323 -2.41 3.85 23.83
CA GLY A 323 -1.11 4.44 24.17
C GLY A 323 -1.16 5.94 24.32
N SER A 324 -0.01 6.60 24.44
CA SER A 324 0.09 8.04 24.67
C SER A 324 -0.61 8.84 23.56
N GLY A 325 -1.61 9.64 23.95
CA GLY A 325 -2.39 10.46 23.02
C GLY A 325 -3.58 9.74 22.34
N PHE A 326 -3.87 8.50 22.75
CA PHE A 326 -5.00 7.68 22.29
C PHE A 326 -5.81 7.14 23.47
N LEU A 327 -6.44 5.96 23.31
CA LEU A 327 -7.08 5.29 24.44
C LEU A 327 -6.02 4.88 25.47
N GLU A 328 -6.35 5.05 26.75
CA GLU A 328 -5.41 4.77 27.84
C GLU A 328 -5.47 3.32 28.33
N THR A 329 -6.49 2.57 27.94
CA THR A 329 -6.67 1.18 28.38
C THR A 329 -7.12 0.27 27.24
N ILE A 330 -6.76 -1.00 27.34
CA ILE A 330 -7.19 -2.06 26.40
C ILE A 330 -8.68 -2.37 26.57
N GLU A 331 -9.18 -2.33 27.79
CA GLU A 331 -10.59 -2.60 28.10
C GLU A 331 -11.53 -1.67 27.32
N THR A 332 -11.15 -0.41 27.15
CA THR A 332 -11.94 0.56 26.37
C THR A 332 -12.00 0.20 24.88
N ALA A 333 -10.96 -0.46 24.35
CA ALA A 333 -10.90 -0.92 22.97
C ALA A 333 -11.55 -2.29 22.76
N ALA A 334 -11.71 -3.10 23.84
CA ALA A 334 -12.13 -4.47 23.75
C ALA A 334 -13.65 -4.61 23.54
N HIS A 335 -14.08 -4.84 22.30
CA HIS A 335 -15.48 -5.10 21.94
C HIS A 335 -15.57 -5.99 20.68
N GLY A 336 -16.72 -6.64 20.47
CA GLY A 336 -16.91 -7.65 19.42
C GLY A 336 -16.75 -7.17 17.97
N ALA A 337 -16.75 -5.85 17.70
CA ALA A 337 -16.51 -5.30 16.38
C ALA A 337 -15.04 -4.97 16.12
N LEU A 338 -14.15 -5.07 17.11
CA LEU A 338 -12.72 -4.74 16.95
C LEU A 338 -12.04 -5.73 16.00
N GLU A 339 -11.41 -5.20 14.96
CA GLU A 339 -10.62 -5.95 13.96
C GLU A 339 -9.12 -5.66 14.06
N VAL A 340 -8.78 -4.41 14.35
CA VAL A 340 -7.40 -3.93 14.37
C VAL A 340 -7.11 -3.21 15.68
N LEU A 341 -6.10 -3.68 16.39
CA LEU A 341 -5.57 -2.99 17.58
C LEU A 341 -4.12 -2.59 17.36
N SER A 342 -3.84 -1.31 17.57
CA SER A 342 -2.49 -0.77 17.57
C SER A 342 -2.14 -0.23 18.95
N ILE A 343 -1.10 -0.81 19.57
CA ILE A 343 -0.55 -0.34 20.84
C ILE A 343 0.71 0.50 20.52
N GLY A 344 0.57 1.81 20.70
CA GLY A 344 1.64 2.79 20.47
C GLY A 344 2.64 2.86 21.64
N ALA A 345 3.55 3.84 21.59
CA ALA A 345 4.45 4.12 22.70
C ALA A 345 3.65 4.44 23.98
N TRP A 346 4.13 3.93 25.12
CA TRP A 346 3.48 4.06 26.40
C TRP A 346 4.53 4.11 27.52
N ASP A 347 4.42 5.11 28.40
CA ASP A 347 5.34 5.30 29.53
C ASP A 347 4.79 4.73 30.85
N GLY A 348 3.54 4.22 30.84
CA GLY A 348 2.90 3.61 31.99
C GLY A 348 3.22 2.11 32.14
N ALA A 349 2.47 1.43 32.99
CA ALA A 349 2.58 -0.03 33.14
C ALA A 349 2.23 -0.73 31.81
N PRO A 350 2.96 -1.80 31.43
CA PRO A 350 2.64 -2.58 30.23
C PRO A 350 1.22 -3.16 30.27
N PHE A 351 0.60 -3.29 29.10
CA PHE A 351 -0.77 -3.75 28.95
C PHE A 351 -0.89 -5.28 28.99
N SER A 352 -1.89 -5.80 29.71
CA SER A 352 -2.36 -7.18 29.52
C SER A 352 -3.30 -7.23 28.32
N LEU A 353 -3.19 -8.28 27.52
CA LEU A 353 -4.07 -8.54 26.38
C LEU A 353 -5.28 -9.42 26.78
N ALA A 354 -5.41 -9.81 28.05
CA ALA A 354 -6.51 -10.65 28.53
C ALA A 354 -7.92 -10.13 28.17
N PRO A 355 -8.20 -8.80 28.18
CA PRO A 355 -9.50 -8.27 27.75
C PRO A 355 -9.86 -8.55 26.28
N LEU A 356 -8.88 -8.90 25.44
CA LEU A 356 -9.07 -9.20 24.02
C LEU A 356 -9.36 -10.69 23.76
N ALA A 357 -9.24 -11.52 24.78
CA ALA A 357 -9.41 -12.96 24.63
C ALA A 357 -10.83 -13.29 24.11
N GLY A 358 -10.90 -14.08 23.05
CA GLY A 358 -12.16 -14.50 22.44
C GLY A 358 -12.87 -13.46 21.57
N LEU A 359 -12.24 -12.31 21.27
CA LEU A 359 -12.80 -11.36 20.30
C LEU A 359 -12.83 -11.98 18.90
N PRO A 360 -14.02 -12.13 18.29
CA PRO A 360 -14.19 -12.98 17.10
C PRO A 360 -13.61 -12.36 15.82
N ARG A 361 -13.41 -11.04 15.81
CA ARG A 361 -13.00 -10.29 14.61
C ARG A 361 -11.57 -9.75 14.68
N LEU A 362 -10.88 -9.89 15.82
CA LEU A 362 -9.51 -9.38 15.98
C LEU A 362 -8.55 -10.15 15.07
N ARG A 363 -8.08 -9.49 14.00
CA ARG A 363 -7.19 -10.05 12.99
C ARG A 363 -5.82 -9.38 12.94
N THR A 364 -5.69 -8.16 13.48
CA THR A 364 -4.44 -7.39 13.47
C THR A 364 -4.10 -6.89 14.87
N LEU A 365 -2.88 -7.18 15.29
CA LEU A 365 -2.30 -6.63 16.52
C LEU A 365 -0.93 -6.04 16.20
N THR A 366 -0.73 -4.78 16.57
CA THR A 366 0.60 -4.16 16.56
C THR A 366 0.93 -3.63 17.95
N ALA A 367 2.15 -3.84 18.41
CA ALA A 367 2.58 -3.35 19.72
C ALA A 367 4.00 -2.74 19.66
N ALA A 368 4.13 -1.55 20.23
CA ALA A 368 5.43 -0.93 20.41
C ALA A 368 6.27 -1.74 21.43
N PRO A 369 7.61 -1.80 21.27
CA PRO A 369 8.47 -2.55 22.18
C PRO A 369 8.30 -2.17 23.65
N GLY A 370 8.12 -3.17 24.52
CA GLY A 370 7.98 -2.99 25.96
C GLY A 370 6.59 -2.60 26.45
N THR A 371 5.57 -2.57 25.58
CA THR A 371 4.21 -2.19 25.95
C THR A 371 3.32 -3.38 26.33
N LEU A 372 3.78 -4.61 26.14
CA LEU A 372 3.05 -5.82 26.55
C LEU A 372 3.54 -6.33 27.90
N ALA A 373 2.62 -6.66 28.79
CA ALA A 373 2.92 -7.26 30.09
C ALA A 373 3.38 -8.72 29.94
N ASP A 374 2.68 -9.47 29.10
CA ASP A 374 3.02 -10.86 28.75
C ASP A 374 2.76 -11.10 27.26
N PRO A 375 3.79 -11.18 26.40
CA PRO A 375 3.60 -11.50 24.98
C PRO A 375 2.97 -12.89 24.74
N LEU A 376 3.03 -13.83 25.69
CA LEU A 376 2.46 -15.17 25.53
C LEU A 376 0.92 -15.16 25.50
N GLU A 377 0.26 -14.10 25.98
CA GLU A 377 -1.19 -13.94 25.83
C GLU A 377 -1.63 -13.93 24.36
N ILE A 378 -0.74 -13.56 23.42
CA ILE A 378 -0.99 -13.57 21.98
C ILE A 378 -1.30 -14.97 21.44
N ALA A 379 -0.73 -16.01 22.04
CA ALA A 379 -0.97 -17.39 21.63
C ALA A 379 -2.44 -17.82 21.69
N GLY A 380 -3.25 -17.11 22.49
CA GLY A 380 -4.69 -17.36 22.63
C GLY A 380 -5.56 -16.79 21.49
N PHE A 381 -4.99 -15.99 20.57
CA PHE A 381 -5.77 -15.35 19.51
C PHE A 381 -5.85 -16.23 18.24
N SER A 382 -6.99 -16.86 18.04
CA SER A 382 -7.20 -17.83 16.96
C SER A 382 -7.52 -17.19 15.60
N GLY A 383 -7.81 -15.88 15.56
CA GLY A 383 -8.17 -15.14 14.33
C GLY A 383 -7.07 -14.22 13.80
N LEU A 384 -5.89 -14.19 14.43
CA LEU A 384 -4.86 -13.21 14.11
C LEU A 384 -4.19 -13.52 12.75
N GLU A 385 -4.27 -12.58 11.83
CA GLU A 385 -3.64 -12.66 10.49
C GLU A 385 -2.33 -11.87 10.40
N PHE A 386 -2.26 -10.73 11.10
CA PHE A 386 -1.10 -9.84 11.11
C PHE A 386 -0.65 -9.52 12.53
N LEU A 387 0.64 -9.63 12.76
CA LEU A 387 1.27 -9.33 14.05
C LEU A 387 2.54 -8.51 13.83
N GLU A 388 2.59 -7.32 14.46
CA GLU A 388 3.80 -6.48 14.49
C GLU A 388 4.27 -6.32 15.94
N LEU A 389 5.49 -6.76 16.22
CA LEU A 389 6.09 -6.72 17.55
C LEU A 389 7.55 -6.28 17.50
N GLY A 390 8.06 -5.83 18.63
CA GLY A 390 9.49 -5.66 18.86
C GLY A 390 10.25 -6.98 18.90
N VAL A 391 11.58 -6.92 18.69
CA VAL A 391 12.46 -8.09 18.66
C VAL A 391 12.35 -8.94 19.93
N ARG A 392 12.22 -8.30 21.13
CA ARG A 392 12.12 -9.02 22.40
C ARG A 392 10.83 -9.84 22.49
N ASP A 393 9.72 -9.25 22.11
CA ASP A 393 8.40 -9.90 22.21
C ASP A 393 8.30 -11.06 21.21
N TRP A 394 8.84 -10.87 19.98
CA TRP A 394 8.99 -11.95 19.01
C TRP A 394 9.83 -13.10 19.54
N ARG A 395 10.96 -12.80 20.22
CA ARG A 395 11.83 -13.83 20.81
C ARG A 395 11.09 -14.65 21.84
N VAL A 396 10.28 -14.03 22.72
CA VAL A 396 9.45 -14.74 23.71
C VAL A 396 8.49 -15.71 23.02
N LEU A 397 7.80 -15.29 21.96
CA LEU A 397 6.87 -16.15 21.22
C LEU A 397 7.57 -17.32 20.52
N LEU A 398 8.72 -17.08 19.88
CA LEU A 398 9.47 -18.10 19.15
C LEU A 398 10.07 -19.15 20.13
N ASP A 399 10.69 -18.71 21.22
CA ASP A 399 11.31 -19.58 22.22
C ASP A 399 10.24 -20.48 22.90
N ALA A 400 9.04 -19.93 23.12
CA ALA A 400 7.91 -20.67 23.67
C ALA A 400 7.15 -21.50 22.61
N ARG A 401 7.48 -21.39 21.33
CA ARG A 401 6.72 -21.97 20.19
C ARG A 401 5.23 -21.55 20.20
N ALA A 402 4.99 -20.30 20.59
CA ALA A 402 3.67 -19.73 20.84
C ALA A 402 3.19 -18.78 19.72
N VAL A 403 3.86 -18.79 18.58
CA VAL A 403 3.44 -17.99 17.42
C VAL A 403 2.11 -18.50 16.88
N PRO A 404 1.07 -17.63 16.72
CA PRO A 404 -0.21 -18.04 16.19
C PRO A 404 -0.10 -18.63 14.79
N ARG A 405 -0.72 -19.80 14.58
CA ARG A 405 -0.64 -20.51 13.27
C ARG A 405 -1.49 -19.87 12.18
N THR A 406 -2.37 -18.95 12.55
CA THR A 406 -3.25 -18.22 11.61
C THR A 406 -2.56 -17.03 10.95
N LEU A 407 -1.37 -16.66 11.43
CA LEU A 407 -0.63 -15.53 10.87
C LEU A 407 -0.30 -15.74 9.39
N LYS A 408 -0.59 -14.71 8.62
CA LYS A 408 -0.29 -14.59 7.18
C LYS A 408 0.85 -13.62 6.92
N ALA A 409 1.05 -12.67 7.84
CA ALA A 409 2.12 -11.70 7.77
C ALA A 409 2.63 -11.36 9.19
N ALA A 410 3.93 -11.14 9.30
CA ALA A 410 4.60 -10.83 10.55
C ALA A 410 5.59 -9.68 10.35
N ALA A 411 5.45 -8.62 11.12
CA ALA A 411 6.35 -7.48 11.11
C ALA A 411 7.22 -7.42 12.36
N ILE A 412 8.49 -7.11 12.17
CA ILE A 412 9.45 -6.88 13.25
C ILE A 412 9.70 -5.39 13.35
N LYS A 413 9.24 -4.78 14.43
CA LYS A 413 9.46 -3.36 14.69
C LYS A 413 10.86 -3.12 15.22
N VAL A 414 11.64 -2.34 14.47
CA VAL A 414 13.04 -2.06 14.78
C VAL A 414 13.18 -0.58 15.08
N ARG A 415 13.69 -0.26 16.28
CA ARG A 415 14.21 1.08 16.61
C ARG A 415 15.68 0.94 16.94
N ASP A 416 16.54 1.63 16.23
CA ASP A 416 17.98 1.75 16.51
C ASP A 416 18.76 0.41 16.68
N GLN A 417 18.21 -0.69 16.18
CA GLN A 417 18.81 -2.02 16.33
C GLN A 417 19.61 -2.44 15.09
N ASP A 418 20.53 -3.39 15.31
CA ASP A 418 21.29 -3.98 14.24
C ASP A 418 20.40 -4.85 13.32
N HIS A 419 20.60 -4.77 12.00
CA HIS A 419 19.86 -5.56 11.02
C HIS A 419 20.14 -7.06 11.09
N LEU A 420 21.34 -7.46 11.47
CA LEU A 420 21.72 -8.88 11.47
C LEU A 420 20.82 -9.71 12.40
N PRO A 421 20.59 -9.29 13.67
CA PRO A 421 19.64 -9.99 14.53
C PRO A 421 18.21 -9.97 14.00
N VAL A 422 17.80 -8.89 13.31
CA VAL A 422 16.44 -8.76 12.77
C VAL A 422 16.21 -9.73 11.62
N ALA A 423 17.16 -9.86 10.70
CA ALA A 423 17.03 -10.79 9.59
C ALA A 423 17.14 -12.25 10.06
N ALA A 424 17.95 -12.55 11.06
CA ALA A 424 17.97 -13.87 11.69
C ALA A 424 16.60 -14.22 12.29
N LEU A 425 15.99 -13.29 13.03
CA LEU A 425 14.66 -13.43 13.59
C LEU A 425 13.58 -13.59 12.51
N ALA A 426 13.64 -12.78 11.44
CA ALA A 426 12.75 -12.90 10.29
C ALA A 426 12.87 -14.27 9.62
N ASN A 427 14.09 -14.80 9.50
CA ASN A 427 14.34 -16.12 8.93
C ASN A 427 13.78 -17.25 9.81
N GLU A 428 13.78 -17.10 11.14
CA GLU A 428 13.10 -18.04 12.04
C GLU A 428 11.57 -18.03 11.82
N ILE A 429 10.98 -16.84 11.62
CA ILE A 429 9.54 -16.74 11.31
C ILE A 429 9.24 -17.36 9.93
N LEU A 430 10.06 -17.07 8.92
CA LEU A 430 9.93 -17.65 7.57
C LEU A 430 10.02 -19.18 7.61
N ALA A 431 10.89 -19.72 8.47
CA ALA A 431 11.03 -21.17 8.65
C ALA A 431 9.75 -21.83 9.22
N LEU A 432 8.93 -21.09 10.01
CA LEU A 432 7.63 -21.60 10.47
C LEU A 432 6.64 -21.81 9.33
N TRP A 433 6.82 -21.08 8.22
CA TRP A 433 5.97 -21.12 7.02
C TRP A 433 6.61 -21.88 5.86
N ASP A 434 7.75 -22.54 6.08
CA ASP A 434 8.53 -23.22 5.03
C ASP A 434 8.87 -22.30 3.86
N ARG A 435 9.20 -21.03 4.16
CA ARG A 435 9.52 -20.01 3.16
C ARG A 435 11.02 -19.82 3.00
N PRO A 436 11.48 -19.39 1.80
CA PRO A 436 12.88 -19.08 1.56
C PRO A 436 13.40 -18.02 2.52
N GLN A 437 14.60 -18.23 3.02
CA GLN A 437 15.28 -17.29 3.91
C GLN A 437 15.72 -16.02 3.17
N ILE A 438 15.76 -14.91 3.90
CA ILE A 438 16.33 -13.64 3.42
C ILE A 438 17.82 -13.85 3.22
N ALA A 439 18.31 -13.60 2.00
CA ALA A 439 19.74 -13.63 1.70
C ALA A 439 20.41 -12.32 2.18
N GLN A 440 21.55 -12.48 2.85
CA GLN A 440 22.36 -11.35 3.31
C GLN A 440 23.80 -11.51 2.84
N THR A 441 24.43 -10.39 2.49
CA THR A 441 25.88 -10.32 2.24
C THR A 441 26.49 -9.37 3.26
N LEU A 442 27.52 -9.83 3.98
CA LEU A 442 28.25 -9.03 4.94
C LEU A 442 29.61 -8.64 4.37
N ILE A 443 29.88 -7.36 4.30
CA ILE A 443 31.11 -6.79 3.73
C ILE A 443 31.84 -6.02 4.83
N GLN A 444 33.12 -6.27 4.96
CA GLN A 444 34.01 -5.52 5.86
C GLN A 444 34.88 -4.58 5.06
N GLY A 445 35.06 -3.36 5.56
CA GLY A 445 35.88 -2.35 4.93
C GLY A 445 36.40 -1.30 5.90
N ASP A 446 37.06 -0.31 5.36
CA ASP A 446 37.65 0.78 6.15
C ASP A 446 37.45 2.11 5.41
N LEU A 447 36.74 3.03 6.02
CA LEU A 447 36.57 4.40 5.51
C LEU A 447 37.69 5.35 5.99
N GLY A 448 38.62 4.85 6.80
CA GLY A 448 39.61 5.68 7.49
C GLY A 448 38.98 6.50 8.64
N PRO A 449 39.82 7.08 9.51
CA PRO A 449 39.32 7.90 10.62
C PRO A 449 38.55 9.12 10.11
N ALA A 450 37.49 9.49 10.83
CA ALA A 450 36.71 10.68 10.52
C ALA A 450 37.60 11.91 10.45
N THR A 451 37.72 12.50 9.27
CA THR A 451 38.51 13.72 9.09
C THR A 451 37.73 14.85 9.75
N THR A 452 38.22 15.31 10.92
CA THR A 452 37.73 16.56 11.50
C THR A 452 38.04 17.68 10.50
N ALA A 453 37.01 18.18 9.83
CA ALA A 453 37.16 19.41 9.06
C ALA A 453 37.56 20.53 10.01
N ARG A 454 38.76 21.12 9.79
CA ARG A 454 39.25 22.32 10.47
C ARG A 454 38.50 23.53 9.97
#